data_09964f0d865883558df8b5250019c232
#
_entry.id   09964f0d865883558df8b5250019c232
#
_cell.length_a   1.000
_cell.length_b   1.000
_cell.length_c   1.000
_cell.angle_alpha   90.00
_cell.angle_beta   90.00
_cell.angle_gamma   90.00
#
_symmetry.space_group_name_H-M   'P 1'
#
loop_
_entity.id
_entity.type
_entity.pdbx_description
1 polymer ?
#
loop_
_entity_poly.entity_id
_entity_poly.type
_entity_poly.pdbx_seq_one_letter_code
_entity_poly.pdbx_strand_id
1 'polypeptide(L)'
;MPIRSLSRHWSRHLYLRIWLAVVAGVALLMLVVGWAWRATVEHHAAPPAPREWLVLNAQGDVLASTTRAGPGAPLVFEVPLPGGQTLPLQVQRSGERSAEHPRASAMHGMPGTGHGSEGRLPPHLRQDMPWWAKPSGFFWMLGLIGLAVALGLYPVVRRLTQRLEGLQRGVQRWGEGDLSVRVPVQGDDEVADLSERFNAAAERIEGLMASQKSLLANASHELRSPLARIRMGLELMNSPTDSDALARSRAEILRNMAELDQLIDEILLASRLDAQEANIGTVESVDLVGLCAEECARVGARFEVPEGLAQLEVPGVSKLLRRLVRNLLENAGRYGAGSQDATQGGGIELSLQTLGQQVLIAVGDRGPGVPLEYRDRIFEPFFRLPGASERVGGVGLGLSLVKSIAERHGGRVRCADRPGGGACFEVSLPQSKTANT
;
A
#
# COMPACT_ATOMS: atom_id res chain seq x y z
N MET A 1 33.23 -14.98 -28.84
CA MET A 1 31.80 -14.90 -28.54
C MET A 1 31.53 -14.39 -27.10
N PRO A 2 31.69 -13.07 -26.77
CA PRO A 2 31.36 -12.59 -25.43
C PRO A 2 30.14 -11.65 -25.36
N ILE A 3 29.41 -11.41 -26.46
CA ILE A 3 28.33 -10.39 -26.46
C ILE A 3 27.00 -10.93 -25.88
N ARG A 4 26.77 -12.23 -25.86
CA ARG A 4 25.53 -12.84 -25.31
C ARG A 4 25.46 -12.92 -23.79
N SER A 5 26.59 -12.84 -23.07
CA SER A 5 26.60 -12.85 -21.60
C SER A 5 26.30 -11.49 -20.98
N LEU A 6 26.68 -10.39 -21.62
CA LEU A 6 26.38 -9.03 -21.18
C LEU A 6 24.88 -8.71 -21.27
N SER A 7 24.19 -9.20 -22.31
CA SER A 7 22.75 -8.92 -22.49
C SER A 7 21.87 -9.57 -21.40
N ARG A 8 22.25 -10.75 -20.89
CA ARG A 8 21.52 -11.42 -19.79
C ARG A 8 21.72 -10.79 -18.42
N HIS A 9 22.83 -10.11 -18.19
CA HIS A 9 23.08 -9.40 -16.92
C HIS A 9 22.32 -8.05 -16.89
N TRP A 10 22.21 -7.40 -18.05
CA TRP A 10 21.50 -6.14 -18.22
C TRP A 10 19.98 -6.26 -18.12
N SER A 11 19.42 -7.41 -18.49
CA SER A 11 17.96 -7.64 -18.42
C SER A 11 17.43 -7.88 -17.01
N ARG A 12 18.31 -8.16 -16.03
CA ARG A 12 17.91 -8.50 -14.65
C ARG A 12 17.79 -7.30 -13.70
N HIS A 13 18.33 -6.14 -14.06
CA HIS A 13 18.32 -4.98 -13.17
C HIS A 13 17.40 -3.88 -13.69
N LEU A 14 16.19 -3.79 -13.14
CA LEU A 14 15.19 -2.79 -13.51
C LEU A 14 15.73 -1.36 -13.40
N TYR A 15 16.54 -1.06 -12.37
CA TYR A 15 17.15 0.25 -12.18
C TYR A 15 18.05 0.68 -13.34
N LEU A 16 18.79 -0.26 -13.93
CA LEU A 16 19.68 0.02 -15.05
C LEU A 16 18.90 0.38 -16.31
N ARG A 17 17.75 -0.28 -16.53
CA ARG A 17 16.87 -0.02 -17.67
C ARG A 17 16.22 1.36 -17.55
N ILE A 18 15.69 1.70 -16.35
CA ILE A 18 15.08 3.01 -16.08
C ILE A 18 16.14 4.11 -16.22
N TRP A 19 17.31 3.93 -15.61
CA TRP A 19 18.42 4.89 -15.68
C TRP A 19 18.88 5.10 -17.11
N LEU A 20 19.07 4.04 -17.90
CA LEU A 20 19.43 4.12 -19.31
C LEU A 20 18.36 4.83 -20.15
N ALA A 21 17.07 4.55 -19.89
CA ALA A 21 15.99 5.24 -20.58
C ALA A 21 16.00 6.75 -20.31
N VAL A 22 16.24 7.16 -19.06
CA VAL A 22 16.38 8.58 -18.70
C VAL A 22 17.61 9.21 -19.33
N VAL A 23 18.76 8.53 -19.27
CA VAL A 23 19.99 9.02 -19.89
C VAL A 23 19.84 9.14 -21.42
N ALA A 24 19.23 8.16 -22.06
CA ALA A 24 18.93 8.20 -23.50
C ALA A 24 17.96 9.33 -23.83
N GLY A 25 16.92 9.56 -23.02
CA GLY A 25 15.99 10.69 -23.19
C GLY A 25 16.69 12.04 -23.07
N VAL A 26 17.56 12.21 -22.09
CA VAL A 26 18.37 13.43 -21.93
C VAL A 26 19.33 13.61 -23.11
N ALA A 27 19.98 12.54 -23.57
CA ALA A 27 20.87 12.60 -24.72
C ALA A 27 20.12 12.97 -26.01
N LEU A 28 18.92 12.41 -26.22
CA LEU A 28 18.07 12.76 -27.36
C LEU A 28 17.63 14.22 -27.29
N LEU A 29 17.22 14.71 -26.13
CA LEU A 29 16.86 16.11 -25.93
C LEU A 29 18.05 17.03 -26.26
N MET A 30 19.24 16.66 -25.82
CA MET A 30 20.46 17.41 -26.15
C MET A 30 20.74 17.45 -27.65
N LEU A 31 20.57 16.34 -28.36
CA LEU A 31 20.72 16.28 -29.80
C LEU A 31 19.71 17.18 -30.51
N VAL A 32 18.45 17.18 -30.09
CA VAL A 32 17.39 18.02 -30.66
C VAL A 32 17.68 19.49 -30.40
N VAL A 33 18.07 19.88 -29.20
CA VAL A 33 18.45 21.26 -28.86
C VAL A 33 19.69 21.69 -29.64
N GLY A 34 20.70 20.83 -29.77
CA GLY A 34 21.88 21.09 -30.57
C GLY A 34 21.58 21.26 -32.07
N TRP A 35 20.68 20.45 -32.61
CA TRP A 35 20.20 20.56 -33.99
C TRP A 35 19.41 21.85 -34.21
N ALA A 36 18.47 22.18 -33.33
CA ALA A 36 17.68 23.41 -33.41
C ALA A 36 18.57 24.65 -33.32
N TRP A 37 19.56 24.66 -32.45
CA TRP A 37 20.56 25.72 -32.33
C TRP A 37 21.35 25.88 -33.64
N ARG A 38 21.81 24.76 -34.23
CA ARG A 38 22.54 24.78 -35.49
C ARG A 38 21.66 25.35 -36.62
N ALA A 39 20.41 24.91 -36.72
CA ALA A 39 19.46 25.39 -37.73
C ALA A 39 19.19 26.90 -37.60
N THR A 40 19.06 27.44 -36.39
CA THR A 40 18.88 28.87 -36.14
C THR A 40 20.12 29.68 -36.50
N VAL A 41 21.32 29.18 -36.19
CA VAL A 41 22.58 29.84 -36.57
C VAL A 41 22.77 29.87 -38.11
N GLU A 42 22.43 28.78 -38.78
CA GLU A 42 22.51 28.69 -40.24
C GLU A 42 21.47 29.62 -40.95
N HIS A 43 20.28 29.78 -40.38
CA HIS A 43 19.26 30.69 -40.91
C HIS A 43 19.59 32.18 -40.75
N HIS A 44 20.34 32.55 -39.69
CA HIS A 44 20.77 33.94 -39.49
C HIS A 44 22.05 34.31 -40.26
N ALA A 45 22.70 33.34 -40.92
CA ALA A 45 23.85 33.53 -41.79
C ALA A 45 23.46 33.82 -43.23
N ALA A 46 22.23 34.32 -43.48
CA ALA A 46 21.85 34.78 -44.81
C ALA A 46 22.85 35.82 -45.33
N PRO A 47 23.42 35.66 -46.51
CA PRO A 47 24.35 36.65 -47.06
C PRO A 47 23.64 38.01 -47.11
N PRO A 48 24.34 39.09 -46.73
CA PRO A 48 23.75 40.45 -46.82
C PRO A 48 23.29 40.69 -48.27
N ALA A 49 22.10 41.24 -48.41
CA ALA A 49 21.52 41.58 -49.72
C ALA A 49 22.54 42.30 -50.56
N PRO A 50 22.65 41.96 -51.83
CA PRO A 50 23.60 42.61 -52.72
C PRO A 50 23.35 44.13 -52.72
N ARG A 51 24.37 44.89 -52.35
CA ARG A 51 24.28 46.34 -52.30
C ARG A 51 24.29 46.84 -53.73
N GLU A 52 23.22 47.52 -54.11
CA GLU A 52 23.14 48.20 -55.40
C GLU A 52 23.83 49.58 -55.28
N TRP A 53 24.71 49.86 -56.20
CA TRP A 53 25.42 51.13 -56.27
C TRP A 53 24.82 51.93 -57.36
N LEU A 54 24.45 53.19 -57.09
CA LEU A 54 23.81 54.11 -57.98
C LEU A 54 24.75 55.27 -58.28
N VAL A 55 24.86 55.64 -59.55
CA VAL A 55 25.53 56.88 -59.98
C VAL A 55 24.43 57.90 -60.34
N LEU A 56 24.45 59.03 -59.65
CA LEU A 56 23.45 60.08 -59.77
C LEU A 56 24.05 61.29 -60.51
N ASN A 57 23.24 61.99 -61.25
CA ASN A 57 23.62 63.31 -61.83
C ASN A 57 23.52 64.43 -60.74
N ALA A 58 23.92 65.66 -61.15
CA ALA A 58 23.84 66.79 -60.19
C ALA A 58 22.41 67.21 -59.84
N GLN A 59 21.39 66.68 -60.51
CA GLN A 59 19.97 66.89 -60.32
C GLN A 59 19.34 65.76 -59.48
N GLY A 60 20.10 64.67 -59.20
CA GLY A 60 19.65 63.58 -58.39
C GLY A 60 19.04 62.39 -59.18
N ASP A 61 19.05 62.41 -60.50
CA ASP A 61 18.56 61.32 -61.30
C ASP A 61 19.60 60.23 -61.47
N VAL A 62 19.13 58.99 -61.50
CA VAL A 62 19.98 57.79 -61.62
C VAL A 62 20.50 57.63 -63.03
N LEU A 63 21.79 57.86 -63.22
CA LEU A 63 22.45 57.70 -64.54
C LEU A 63 22.83 56.25 -64.84
N ALA A 64 23.23 55.49 -63.82
CA ALA A 64 23.58 54.09 -63.97
C ALA A 64 23.49 53.39 -62.64
N SER A 65 23.15 52.08 -62.61
CA SER A 65 23.18 51.20 -61.42
C SER A 65 24.00 49.96 -61.70
N THR A 66 24.68 49.48 -60.72
CA THR A 66 25.39 48.22 -60.82
C THR A 66 25.41 47.49 -59.49
N THR A 67 25.37 46.16 -59.51
CA THR A 67 25.55 45.30 -58.35
C THR A 67 26.96 44.73 -58.37
N ARG A 68 27.60 44.68 -57.19
CA ARG A 68 28.99 44.17 -57.11
C ARG A 68 28.98 42.63 -57.29
N ALA A 69 29.67 42.15 -58.34
CA ALA A 69 29.71 40.73 -58.66
C ALA A 69 30.45 39.85 -57.67
N GLY A 70 31.20 40.43 -56.73
CA GLY A 70 31.88 39.70 -55.66
C GLY A 70 32.81 40.58 -54.83
N PRO A 71 33.34 40.04 -53.69
CA PRO A 71 34.30 40.77 -52.86
C PRO A 71 35.60 41.02 -53.61
N GLY A 72 35.93 42.29 -53.86
CA GLY A 72 37.13 42.72 -54.61
C GLY A 72 36.95 42.99 -56.12
N ALA A 73 35.82 42.61 -56.66
CA ALA A 73 35.53 42.97 -58.06
C ALA A 73 35.38 44.49 -58.26
N PRO A 74 35.94 45.06 -59.30
CA PRO A 74 35.74 46.50 -59.62
C PRO A 74 34.26 46.77 -59.97
N LEU A 75 33.76 47.94 -59.54
CA LEU A 75 32.42 48.39 -59.93
C LEU A 75 32.52 49.04 -61.28
N VAL A 76 31.85 48.47 -62.27
CA VAL A 76 31.80 48.99 -63.64
C VAL A 76 30.40 49.57 -63.90
N PHE A 77 30.32 50.84 -64.20
CA PHE A 77 29.10 51.55 -64.58
C PHE A 77 29.15 51.92 -66.07
N GLU A 78 28.11 51.68 -66.82
CA GLU A 78 27.96 52.18 -68.21
C GLU A 78 27.07 53.44 -68.14
N VAL A 79 27.72 54.61 -68.26
CA VAL A 79 27.02 55.91 -68.22
C VAL A 79 26.72 56.36 -69.64
N PRO A 80 25.45 56.56 -70.00
CA PRO A 80 25.09 57.04 -71.36
C PRO A 80 25.46 58.52 -71.50
N LEU A 81 26.13 58.88 -72.63
CA LEU A 81 26.50 60.23 -72.98
C LEU A 81 25.51 60.79 -74.03
N PRO A 82 25.30 62.15 -74.03
CA PRO A 82 24.50 62.79 -75.10
C PRO A 82 25.15 62.58 -76.44
N GLY A 83 24.59 61.71 -77.28
CA GLY A 83 25.12 61.33 -78.58
C GLY A 83 25.13 59.81 -78.82
N GLY A 84 24.58 59.00 -77.88
CA GLY A 84 24.41 57.52 -78.06
C GLY A 84 25.65 56.69 -77.80
N GLN A 85 26.70 57.25 -77.25
CA GLN A 85 27.88 56.52 -76.75
C GLN A 85 27.81 56.25 -75.28
N THR A 86 28.24 55.09 -74.80
CA THR A 86 28.35 54.75 -73.42
C THR A 86 29.79 54.82 -72.91
N LEU A 87 30.02 55.49 -71.79
CA LEU A 87 31.34 55.55 -71.16
C LEU A 87 31.41 54.54 -70.03
N PRO A 88 32.28 53.52 -70.05
CA PRO A 88 32.49 52.61 -68.92
C PRO A 88 33.29 53.32 -67.85
N LEU A 89 32.66 53.56 -66.70
CA LEU A 89 33.27 54.08 -65.46
C LEU A 89 33.61 52.94 -64.56
N GLN A 90 34.89 52.70 -64.37
CA GLN A 90 35.35 51.68 -63.40
C GLN A 90 35.77 52.37 -62.10
N VAL A 91 35.03 52.02 -60.97
CA VAL A 91 35.39 52.50 -59.64
C VAL A 91 36.16 51.43 -58.93
N GLN A 92 37.48 51.67 -58.79
CA GLN A 92 38.34 50.80 -57.98
C GLN A 92 38.71 51.48 -56.68
N ARG A 93 38.53 50.82 -55.56
CA ARG A 93 38.95 51.34 -54.27
C ARG A 93 40.48 51.36 -54.26
N SER A 94 41.09 52.56 -54.16
CA SER A 94 42.50 52.71 -53.97
C SER A 94 42.92 52.01 -52.65
N GLY A 95 43.51 50.85 -52.78
CA GLY A 95 44.10 50.14 -51.64
C GLY A 95 45.22 50.97 -51.01
N GLU A 96 45.30 51.00 -49.74
CA GLU A 96 46.41 51.55 -48.96
C GLU A 96 47.73 51.20 -49.66
N ARG A 97 48.54 52.22 -49.90
CA ARG A 97 49.92 52.06 -50.35
C ARG A 97 50.71 51.25 -49.38
N SER A 98 50.90 49.96 -49.68
CA SER A 98 51.97 49.20 -49.08
C SER A 98 53.27 49.64 -49.73
N ALA A 99 54.15 50.15 -48.89
CA ALA A 99 55.48 50.54 -49.21
C ALA A 99 56.23 49.44 -49.99
N GLU A 100 56.88 49.87 -51.09
CA GLU A 100 57.80 49.08 -51.90
C GLU A 100 58.86 48.39 -51.12
N HIS A 101 59.02 47.08 -51.38
CA HIS A 101 60.35 46.50 -51.48
C HIS A 101 60.37 45.52 -52.65
N PRO A 102 61.36 45.70 -53.61
CA PRO A 102 61.47 44.79 -54.74
C PRO A 102 62.41 43.64 -54.46
N ARG A 103 62.01 42.42 -54.69
CA ARG A 103 62.89 41.32 -55.10
C ARG A 103 62.09 40.18 -55.76
N ALA A 104 62.26 40.13 -57.01
CA ALA A 104 62.69 39.07 -57.95
C ALA A 104 62.28 37.60 -57.67
N SER A 105 61.85 37.03 -58.77
CA SER A 105 62.06 35.69 -59.32
C SER A 105 61.02 34.62 -58.99
N ALA A 106 60.27 34.36 -59.99
CA ALA A 106 60.17 33.13 -60.81
C ALA A 106 59.55 31.89 -60.16
N MET A 107 58.62 31.34 -60.83
CA MET A 107 58.31 29.96 -61.19
C MET A 107 57.01 29.35 -60.67
N HIS A 108 56.25 28.98 -61.66
CA HIS A 108 55.43 27.78 -61.85
C HIS A 108 54.25 27.49 -60.90
N GLY A 109 53.03 27.62 -61.35
CA GLY A 109 52.28 26.45 -61.86
C GLY A 109 51.31 25.83 -60.90
N MET A 110 50.13 25.91 -61.23
CA MET A 110 48.99 24.96 -61.15
C MET A 110 47.70 25.43 -60.46
N PRO A 111 46.54 25.12 -61.04
CA PRO A 111 45.25 25.61 -60.57
C PRO A 111 44.74 24.72 -59.39
N GLY A 112 44.57 25.31 -58.22
CA GLY A 112 43.93 24.69 -57.07
C GLY A 112 42.44 24.96 -57.07
N THR A 113 41.72 23.90 -57.12
CA THR A 113 40.28 23.75 -57.03
C THR A 113 39.65 24.56 -55.89
N GLY A 114 38.56 25.26 -56.19
CA GLY A 114 37.79 26.02 -55.23
C GLY A 114 37.24 25.16 -54.07
N HIS A 115 37.58 25.56 -52.90
CA HIS A 115 36.88 25.13 -51.69
C HIS A 115 36.03 26.30 -51.21
N GLY A 116 34.74 26.00 -51.00
CA GLY A 116 33.74 26.95 -50.58
C GLY A 116 34.17 27.76 -49.36
N SER A 117 34.00 29.06 -49.46
CA SER A 117 34.17 29.97 -48.33
C SER A 117 33.06 29.75 -47.33
N GLU A 118 33.34 28.89 -46.34
CA GLU A 118 32.56 28.86 -45.10
C GLU A 118 32.47 30.31 -44.59
N GLY A 119 31.25 30.74 -44.26
CA GLY A 119 30.93 32.07 -43.74
C GLY A 119 31.65 32.32 -42.40
N ARG A 120 32.92 32.70 -42.46
CA ARG A 120 33.72 33.06 -41.28
C ARG A 120 33.37 34.48 -40.89
N LEU A 121 32.81 34.66 -39.69
CA LEU A 121 32.68 35.93 -38.98
C LEU A 121 34.03 36.66 -39.01
N PRO A 122 34.04 38.01 -39.17
CA PRO A 122 35.25 38.81 -39.14
C PRO A 122 36.13 38.50 -37.92
N PRO A 123 37.47 38.45 -38.08
CA PRO A 123 38.38 38.03 -36.99
C PRO A 123 38.24 38.82 -35.69
N HIS A 124 37.88 40.10 -35.75
CA HIS A 124 37.71 40.98 -34.62
C HIS A 124 36.45 40.68 -33.74
N LEU A 125 35.45 40.01 -34.31
CA LEU A 125 34.27 39.57 -33.53
C LEU A 125 34.43 38.18 -32.91
N ARG A 126 35.54 37.46 -33.26
CA ARG A 126 35.84 36.13 -32.71
C ARG A 126 36.62 36.16 -31.39
N GLN A 127 37.31 37.30 -31.10
CA GLN A 127 38.18 37.36 -29.94
C GLN A 127 37.48 37.54 -28.59
N ASP A 128 36.28 38.15 -28.60
CA ASP A 128 35.55 38.47 -27.35
C ASP A 128 34.36 37.56 -27.00
N MET A 129 34.10 36.51 -27.82
CA MET A 129 33.07 35.56 -27.45
C MET A 129 33.57 34.62 -26.36
N PRO A 130 32.89 34.59 -25.21
CA PRO A 130 33.22 33.63 -24.12
C PRO A 130 33.19 32.23 -24.70
N TRP A 131 34.05 31.34 -24.17
CA TRP A 131 34.26 29.98 -24.70
C TRP A 131 32.95 29.16 -24.81
N TRP A 132 31.98 29.43 -23.94
CA TRP A 132 30.66 28.78 -23.94
C TRP A 132 29.74 29.24 -25.10
N ALA A 133 29.98 30.42 -25.66
CA ALA A 133 29.24 30.92 -26.80
C ALA A 133 29.81 30.41 -28.16
N LYS A 134 30.98 29.74 -28.12
CA LYS A 134 31.52 29.05 -29.28
C LYS A 134 30.73 27.76 -29.52
N PRO A 135 30.44 27.33 -30.75
CA PRO A 135 29.69 26.11 -31.05
C PRO A 135 30.24 24.88 -30.31
N SER A 136 31.55 24.73 -30.20
CA SER A 136 32.20 23.66 -29.45
C SER A 136 31.96 23.75 -27.93
N GLY A 137 31.99 24.94 -27.35
CA GLY A 137 31.76 25.17 -25.92
C GLY A 137 30.32 24.84 -25.50
N PHE A 138 29.34 25.18 -26.34
CA PHE A 138 27.94 24.84 -26.13
C PHE A 138 27.72 23.32 -26.02
N PHE A 139 28.28 22.53 -26.92
CA PHE A 139 28.17 21.06 -26.87
C PHE A 139 28.88 20.48 -25.66
N TRP A 140 30.03 21.03 -25.24
CA TRP A 140 30.71 20.62 -24.02
C TRP A 140 29.86 20.92 -22.77
N MET A 141 29.26 22.08 -22.67
CA MET A 141 28.37 22.45 -21.57
C MET A 141 27.14 21.52 -21.51
N LEU A 142 26.54 21.22 -22.64
CA LEU A 142 25.42 20.30 -22.77
C LEU A 142 25.80 18.90 -22.30
N GLY A 143 26.97 18.40 -22.71
CA GLY A 143 27.52 17.10 -22.28
C GLY A 143 27.76 17.05 -20.78
N LEU A 144 28.28 18.13 -20.19
CA LEU A 144 28.55 18.21 -18.75
C LEU A 144 27.24 18.22 -17.92
N ILE A 145 26.23 18.95 -18.39
CA ILE A 145 24.88 18.94 -17.77
C ILE A 145 24.29 17.52 -17.83
N GLY A 146 24.38 16.85 -18.98
CA GLY A 146 23.88 15.48 -19.13
C GLY A 146 24.58 14.49 -18.22
N LEU A 147 25.91 14.61 -18.08
CA LEU A 147 26.68 13.78 -17.16
C LEU A 147 26.29 14.06 -15.71
N ALA A 148 26.10 15.33 -15.32
CA ALA A 148 25.67 15.69 -13.98
C ALA A 148 24.29 15.13 -13.63
N VAL A 149 23.33 15.23 -14.58
CA VAL A 149 22.00 14.64 -14.43
C VAL A 149 22.07 13.12 -14.31
N ALA A 150 22.85 12.46 -15.17
CA ALA A 150 23.02 11.01 -15.13
C ALA A 150 23.61 10.52 -13.78
N LEU A 151 24.66 11.22 -13.29
CA LEU A 151 25.27 10.90 -12.00
C LEU A 151 24.33 11.19 -10.81
N GLY A 152 23.57 12.29 -10.87
CA GLY A 152 22.63 12.66 -9.80
C GLY A 152 21.42 11.75 -9.71
N LEU A 153 20.86 11.31 -10.85
CA LEU A 153 19.70 10.41 -10.87
C LEU A 153 20.06 8.95 -10.54
N TYR A 154 21.27 8.51 -10.80
CA TYR A 154 21.67 7.12 -10.58
C TYR A 154 21.40 6.61 -9.14
N PRO A 155 21.84 7.31 -8.06
CA PRO A 155 21.61 6.83 -6.69
C PRO A 155 20.12 6.82 -6.33
N VAL A 156 19.33 7.77 -6.84
CA VAL A 156 17.89 7.86 -6.56
C VAL A 156 17.16 6.66 -7.18
N VAL A 157 17.37 6.43 -8.48
CA VAL A 157 16.77 5.31 -9.20
C VAL A 157 17.19 3.97 -8.60
N ARG A 158 18.48 3.83 -8.25
CA ARG A 158 19.00 2.62 -7.64
C ARG A 158 18.35 2.33 -6.29
N ARG A 159 18.22 3.34 -5.40
CA ARG A 159 17.57 3.19 -4.09
C ARG A 159 16.11 2.76 -4.24
N LEU A 160 15.36 3.46 -5.09
CA LEU A 160 13.94 3.17 -5.31
C LEU A 160 13.74 1.73 -5.82
N THR A 161 14.53 1.34 -6.82
CA THR A 161 14.41 -0.01 -7.40
C THR A 161 14.81 -1.11 -6.41
N GLN A 162 15.85 -0.89 -5.60
CA GLN A 162 16.23 -1.86 -4.57
C GLN A 162 15.15 -2.08 -3.51
N ARG A 163 14.43 -1.02 -3.13
CA ARG A 163 13.28 -1.12 -2.22
C ARG A 163 12.13 -1.90 -2.85
N LEU A 164 11.79 -1.61 -4.11
CA LEU A 164 10.75 -2.34 -4.85
C LEU A 164 11.12 -3.83 -5.03
N GLU A 165 12.37 -4.15 -5.35
CA GLU A 165 12.84 -5.54 -5.42
C GLU A 165 12.80 -6.23 -4.05
N GLY A 166 13.04 -5.49 -2.96
CA GLY A 166 12.91 -5.96 -1.58
C GLY A 166 11.45 -6.32 -1.26
N LEU A 167 10.52 -5.42 -1.58
CA LEU A 167 9.08 -5.63 -1.43
C LEU A 167 8.61 -6.83 -2.27
N GLN A 168 9.00 -6.91 -3.54
CA GLN A 168 8.66 -8.02 -4.43
C GLN A 168 9.11 -9.37 -3.87
N ARG A 169 10.37 -9.45 -3.39
CA ARG A 169 10.90 -10.68 -2.76
C ARG A 169 10.14 -11.03 -1.46
N GLY A 170 9.79 -10.02 -0.66
CA GLY A 170 8.98 -10.21 0.54
C GLY A 170 7.59 -10.79 0.21
N VAL A 171 6.89 -10.19 -0.75
CA VAL A 171 5.58 -10.66 -1.23
C VAL A 171 5.67 -12.08 -1.80
N GLN A 172 6.72 -12.38 -2.58
CA GLN A 172 6.92 -13.71 -3.16
C GLN A 172 7.11 -14.78 -2.09
N ARG A 173 8.01 -14.57 -1.13
CA ARG A 173 8.25 -15.51 -0.02
C ARG A 173 7.00 -15.70 0.83
N TRP A 174 6.28 -14.61 1.08
CA TRP A 174 5.01 -14.66 1.79
C TRP A 174 3.97 -15.51 1.03
N GLY A 175 3.87 -15.37 -0.30
CA GLY A 175 3.02 -16.20 -1.17
C GLY A 175 3.44 -17.67 -1.23
N GLU A 176 4.71 -17.98 -0.99
CA GLU A 176 5.25 -19.35 -0.87
C GLU A 176 4.96 -20.00 0.50
N GLY A 177 4.29 -19.26 1.42
CA GLY A 177 3.82 -19.77 2.71
C GLY A 177 4.66 -19.34 3.92
N ASP A 178 5.73 -18.57 3.74
CA ASP A 178 6.48 -17.97 4.85
C ASP A 178 5.79 -16.69 5.35
N LEU A 179 4.75 -16.87 6.16
CA LEU A 179 3.94 -15.77 6.67
C LEU A 179 4.68 -14.87 7.67
N SER A 180 5.84 -15.31 8.19
CA SER A 180 6.65 -14.52 9.13
C SER A 180 7.49 -13.43 8.46
N VAL A 181 7.56 -13.42 7.13
CA VAL A 181 8.30 -12.42 6.35
C VAL A 181 7.73 -11.04 6.58
N ARG A 182 8.63 -10.09 6.87
CA ARG A 182 8.33 -8.66 6.92
C ARG A 182 9.27 -7.91 5.99
N VAL A 183 8.74 -6.88 5.36
CA VAL A 183 9.49 -5.99 4.46
C VAL A 183 10.02 -4.82 5.29
N PRO A 184 11.31 -4.45 5.15
CA PRO A 184 11.85 -3.29 5.85
C PRO A 184 11.14 -2.01 5.41
N VAL A 185 10.61 -1.25 6.36
CA VAL A 185 10.06 0.08 6.13
C VAL A 185 11.22 1.07 6.14
N GLN A 186 11.43 1.77 5.04
CA GLN A 186 12.53 2.72 4.89
C GLN A 186 12.04 4.00 4.22
N GLY A 187 12.26 5.16 4.86
CA GLY A 187 11.83 6.48 4.39
C GLY A 187 10.38 6.77 4.70
N ASP A 188 9.88 7.90 4.15
CA ASP A 188 8.53 8.43 4.39
C ASP A 188 7.78 8.64 3.05
N ASP A 189 8.08 7.80 2.06
CA ASP A 189 7.50 7.85 0.72
C ASP A 189 6.39 6.79 0.53
N GLU A 190 5.76 6.78 -0.65
CA GLU A 190 4.68 5.84 -0.99
C GLU A 190 5.12 4.38 -0.93
N VAL A 191 6.42 4.10 -1.09
CA VAL A 191 6.98 2.74 -0.97
C VAL A 191 7.06 2.32 0.49
N ALA A 192 7.35 3.25 1.40
CA ALA A 192 7.32 3.01 2.85
C ALA A 192 5.89 2.71 3.32
N ASP A 193 4.90 3.54 2.92
CA ASP A 193 3.48 3.31 3.24
C ASP A 193 3.00 1.94 2.71
N LEU A 194 3.37 1.59 1.48
CA LEU A 194 3.04 0.27 0.92
C LEU A 194 3.66 -0.88 1.71
N SER A 195 4.91 -0.70 2.18
CA SER A 195 5.60 -1.70 3.00
C SER A 195 4.94 -1.87 4.37
N GLU A 196 4.49 -0.79 5.00
CA GLU A 196 3.74 -0.82 6.25
C GLU A 196 2.40 -1.54 6.10
N ARG A 197 1.64 -1.19 5.06
CA ARG A 197 0.36 -1.84 4.75
C ARG A 197 0.52 -3.32 4.46
N PHE A 198 1.57 -3.70 3.73
CA PHE A 198 1.91 -5.10 3.50
C PHE A 198 2.20 -5.82 4.82
N ASN A 199 3.06 -5.24 5.68
CA ASN A 199 3.40 -5.83 6.97
C ASN A 199 2.18 -5.99 7.89
N ALA A 200 1.30 -4.98 7.93
CA ALA A 200 0.05 -5.05 8.69
C ALA A 200 -0.90 -6.14 8.16
N ALA A 201 -1.01 -6.28 6.83
CA ALA A 201 -1.79 -7.35 6.22
C ALA A 201 -1.19 -8.74 6.50
N ALA A 202 0.15 -8.86 6.40
CA ALA A 202 0.87 -10.10 6.68
C ALA A 202 0.71 -10.53 8.14
N GLU A 203 0.82 -9.60 9.09
CA GLU A 203 0.60 -9.85 10.52
C GLU A 203 -0.83 -10.33 10.81
N ARG A 204 -1.81 -9.69 10.19
CA ARG A 204 -3.21 -10.09 10.33
C ARG A 204 -3.47 -11.50 9.81
N ILE A 205 -2.92 -11.86 8.63
CA ILE A 205 -3.08 -13.20 8.04
C ILE A 205 -2.33 -14.25 8.88
N GLU A 206 -1.12 -13.95 9.33
CA GLU A 206 -0.35 -14.85 10.22
C GLU A 206 -1.11 -15.13 11.51
N GLY A 207 -1.68 -14.08 12.13
CA GLY A 207 -2.51 -14.22 13.34
C GLY A 207 -3.76 -15.07 13.09
N LEU A 208 -4.48 -14.86 11.97
CA LEU A 208 -5.63 -15.67 11.60
C LEU A 208 -5.27 -17.14 11.38
N MET A 209 -4.16 -17.42 10.68
CA MET A 209 -3.69 -18.79 10.43
C MET A 209 -3.23 -19.48 11.72
N ALA A 210 -2.55 -18.77 12.63
CA ALA A 210 -2.16 -19.29 13.93
C ALA A 210 -3.38 -19.63 14.79
N SER A 211 -4.38 -18.73 14.84
CA SER A 211 -5.66 -18.94 15.53
C SER A 211 -6.38 -20.17 14.96
N GLN A 212 -6.52 -20.26 13.65
CA GLN A 212 -7.17 -21.38 12.99
C GLN A 212 -6.46 -22.71 13.26
N LYS A 213 -5.12 -22.73 13.19
CA LYS A 213 -4.33 -23.93 13.51
C LYS A 213 -4.51 -24.37 14.95
N SER A 214 -4.49 -23.42 15.89
CA SER A 214 -4.72 -23.68 17.31
C SER A 214 -6.14 -24.20 17.55
N LEU A 215 -7.15 -23.59 16.91
CA LEU A 215 -8.54 -24.01 16.98
C LEU A 215 -8.71 -25.48 16.52
N LEU A 216 -8.15 -25.84 15.35
CA LEU A 216 -8.23 -27.21 14.82
C LEU A 216 -7.49 -28.23 15.71
N ALA A 217 -6.32 -27.86 16.23
CA ALA A 217 -5.55 -28.74 17.10
C ALA A 217 -6.32 -29.03 18.40
N ASN A 218 -6.80 -27.97 19.06
CA ASN A 218 -7.56 -28.10 20.30
C ASN A 218 -8.92 -28.80 20.08
N ALA A 219 -9.63 -28.46 18.98
CA ALA A 219 -10.86 -29.16 18.60
C ALA A 219 -10.65 -30.66 18.46
N SER A 220 -9.54 -31.08 17.82
CA SER A 220 -9.22 -32.52 17.66
C SER A 220 -8.99 -33.21 18.99
N HIS A 221 -8.41 -32.55 19.99
CA HIS A 221 -8.23 -33.08 21.32
C HIS A 221 -9.56 -33.19 22.07
N GLU A 222 -10.39 -32.14 22.04
CA GLU A 222 -11.67 -32.08 22.74
C GLU A 222 -12.75 -33.01 22.15
N LEU A 223 -12.70 -33.27 20.84
CA LEU A 223 -13.58 -34.26 20.18
C LEU A 223 -13.21 -35.70 20.54
N ARG A 224 -11.94 -35.99 20.79
CA ARG A 224 -11.48 -37.34 21.10
C ARG A 224 -12.03 -37.89 22.41
N SER A 225 -12.15 -37.03 23.43
CA SER A 225 -12.62 -37.41 24.76
C SER A 225 -14.07 -37.96 24.79
N PRO A 226 -15.10 -37.22 24.30
CA PRO A 226 -16.48 -37.73 24.23
C PRO A 226 -16.60 -38.95 23.31
N LEU A 227 -15.83 -39.00 22.20
CA LEU A 227 -15.83 -40.14 21.30
C LEU A 227 -15.31 -41.42 22.01
N ALA A 228 -14.24 -41.27 22.83
CA ALA A 228 -13.72 -42.41 23.60
C ALA A 228 -14.74 -42.87 24.64
N ARG A 229 -15.46 -41.95 25.33
CA ARG A 229 -16.53 -42.30 26.29
C ARG A 229 -17.70 -43.01 25.57
N ILE A 230 -18.11 -42.54 24.41
CA ILE A 230 -19.15 -43.21 23.60
C ILE A 230 -18.72 -44.61 23.23
N ARG A 231 -17.47 -44.79 22.72
CA ARG A 231 -16.94 -46.11 22.37
C ARG A 231 -16.90 -47.07 23.55
N MET A 232 -16.41 -46.60 24.71
CA MET A 232 -16.40 -47.37 25.95
C MET A 232 -17.83 -47.77 26.40
N GLY A 233 -18.79 -46.83 26.31
CA GLY A 233 -20.18 -47.11 26.62
C GLY A 233 -20.79 -48.18 25.71
N LEU A 234 -20.47 -48.17 24.39
CA LEU A 234 -20.90 -49.19 23.46
C LEU A 234 -20.29 -50.54 23.77
N GLU A 235 -19.01 -50.61 24.15
CA GLU A 235 -18.36 -51.85 24.55
C GLU A 235 -19.01 -52.47 25.81
N LEU A 236 -19.34 -51.62 26.80
CA LEU A 236 -20.03 -52.03 28.00
C LEU A 236 -21.46 -52.57 27.73
N MET A 237 -22.15 -52.04 26.71
CA MET A 237 -23.48 -52.50 26.31
C MET A 237 -23.45 -53.90 25.67
N ASN A 238 -22.32 -54.32 25.13
CA ASN A 238 -22.15 -55.67 24.54
C ASN A 238 -21.83 -56.75 25.60
N SER A 239 -21.61 -56.41 26.85
CA SER A 239 -21.37 -57.33 27.94
C SER A 239 -22.70 -57.72 28.57
N PRO A 240 -22.88 -58.99 29.05
CA PRO A 240 -24.10 -59.40 29.74
C PRO A 240 -24.19 -58.70 31.09
N THR A 241 -25.01 -57.64 31.14
CA THR A 241 -25.10 -56.72 32.26
C THR A 241 -26.58 -56.54 32.68
N ASP A 242 -26.80 -56.20 33.93
CA ASP A 242 -28.09 -55.83 34.49
C ASP A 242 -28.78 -54.71 33.64
N SER A 243 -30.11 -54.78 33.54
CA SER A 243 -30.94 -53.84 32.76
C SER A 243 -30.73 -52.37 33.15
N ASP A 244 -30.45 -52.10 34.43
CA ASP A 244 -30.23 -50.77 34.96
C ASP A 244 -28.85 -50.22 34.57
N ALA A 245 -27.84 -51.10 34.47
CA ALA A 245 -26.53 -50.71 33.96
C ALA A 245 -26.59 -50.37 32.47
N LEU A 246 -27.37 -51.11 31.68
CA LEU A 246 -27.61 -50.82 30.26
C LEU A 246 -28.33 -49.51 30.05
N ALA A 247 -29.36 -49.20 30.84
CA ALA A 247 -30.07 -47.93 30.79
C ALA A 247 -29.16 -46.75 31.14
N ARG A 248 -28.30 -46.84 32.15
CA ARG A 248 -27.29 -45.83 32.49
C ARG A 248 -26.27 -45.59 31.38
N SER A 249 -25.73 -46.70 30.82
CA SER A 249 -24.75 -46.60 29.74
C SER A 249 -25.35 -45.91 28.49
N ARG A 250 -26.61 -46.29 28.14
CA ARG A 250 -27.33 -45.62 27.03
C ARG A 250 -27.55 -44.13 27.30
N ALA A 251 -27.95 -43.76 28.51
CA ALA A 251 -28.15 -42.36 28.88
C ALA A 251 -26.84 -41.55 28.82
N GLU A 252 -25.71 -42.19 29.18
CA GLU A 252 -24.39 -41.57 29.10
C GLU A 252 -23.92 -41.39 27.68
N ILE A 253 -24.13 -42.39 26.78
CA ILE A 253 -23.83 -42.28 25.38
C ILE A 253 -24.64 -41.11 24.75
N LEU A 254 -25.94 -41.01 25.00
CA LEU A 254 -26.78 -39.93 24.47
C LEU A 254 -26.33 -38.57 24.94
N ARG A 255 -25.89 -38.42 26.22
CA ARG A 255 -25.31 -37.19 26.76
C ARG A 255 -24.00 -36.82 26.06
N ASN A 256 -23.10 -37.79 25.86
CA ASN A 256 -21.83 -37.55 25.16
C ASN A 256 -22.04 -37.21 23.69
N MET A 257 -23.05 -37.78 23.00
CA MET A 257 -23.43 -37.38 21.64
C MET A 257 -23.92 -35.94 21.61
N ALA A 258 -24.82 -35.54 22.52
CA ALA A 258 -25.32 -34.16 22.59
C ALA A 258 -24.17 -33.15 22.92
N GLU A 259 -23.22 -33.54 23.80
CA GLU A 259 -22.01 -32.74 24.07
C GLU A 259 -21.16 -32.56 22.80
N LEU A 260 -21.00 -33.62 22.00
CA LEU A 260 -20.24 -33.61 20.78
C LEU A 260 -20.90 -32.73 19.72
N ASP A 261 -22.21 -32.83 19.52
CA ASP A 261 -22.99 -31.98 18.61
C ASP A 261 -22.87 -30.49 18.98
N GLN A 262 -23.01 -30.18 20.28
CA GLN A 262 -22.83 -28.82 20.78
C GLN A 262 -21.42 -28.29 20.49
N LEU A 263 -20.39 -29.12 20.72
CA LEU A 263 -19.00 -28.74 20.46
C LEU A 263 -18.75 -28.44 19.00
N ILE A 264 -19.27 -29.25 18.08
CA ILE A 264 -19.18 -29.02 16.63
C ILE A 264 -19.82 -27.69 16.27
N ASP A 265 -21.02 -27.40 16.77
CA ASP A 265 -21.72 -26.14 16.54
C ASP A 265 -20.92 -24.92 17.05
N GLU A 266 -20.27 -25.05 18.22
CA GLU A 266 -19.43 -24.01 18.80
C GLU A 266 -18.18 -23.74 17.95
N ILE A 267 -17.50 -24.80 17.47
CA ILE A 267 -16.33 -24.71 16.61
C ILE A 267 -16.70 -24.06 15.26
N LEU A 268 -17.80 -24.51 14.64
CA LEU A 268 -18.27 -23.94 13.38
C LEU A 268 -18.64 -22.46 13.52
N LEU A 269 -19.31 -22.10 14.62
CA LEU A 269 -19.66 -20.71 14.89
C LEU A 269 -18.42 -19.85 15.14
N ALA A 270 -17.45 -20.33 15.93
CA ALA A 270 -16.19 -19.64 16.17
C ALA A 270 -15.45 -19.40 14.85
N SER A 271 -15.30 -20.43 14.00
CA SER A 271 -14.65 -20.34 12.70
C SER A 271 -15.31 -19.30 11.78
N ARG A 272 -16.65 -19.25 11.74
CA ARG A 272 -17.40 -18.27 10.92
C ARG A 272 -17.27 -16.83 11.46
N LEU A 273 -17.22 -16.66 12.77
CA LEU A 273 -17.03 -15.35 13.39
C LEU A 273 -15.63 -14.80 13.13
N ASP A 274 -14.58 -15.64 13.24
CA ASP A 274 -13.20 -15.28 12.98
C ASP A 274 -12.97 -14.91 11.49
N ALA A 275 -13.63 -15.61 10.56
CA ALA A 275 -13.60 -15.33 9.13
C ALA A 275 -14.35 -14.03 8.76
N GLN A 276 -15.01 -13.37 9.68
CA GLN A 276 -15.87 -12.19 9.45
C GLN A 276 -16.89 -12.41 8.33
N GLU A 277 -17.41 -13.62 8.21
CA GLU A 277 -18.40 -13.95 7.18
C GLU A 277 -19.62 -13.01 7.27
N ALA A 278 -19.96 -12.39 6.13
CA ALA A 278 -21.07 -11.43 6.05
C ALA A 278 -22.45 -12.10 6.36
N ASN A 279 -22.57 -13.42 6.18
CA ASN A 279 -23.83 -14.16 6.16
C ASN A 279 -24.17 -14.92 7.45
N ILE A 280 -23.74 -14.47 8.64
CA ILE A 280 -24.09 -15.16 9.91
C ILE A 280 -25.52 -14.81 10.39
N GLY A 281 -26.21 -13.92 9.71
CA GLY A 281 -27.61 -13.52 9.99
C GLY A 281 -27.88 -12.08 9.64
N THR A 282 -29.17 -11.73 9.55
CA THR A 282 -29.60 -10.35 9.32
C THR A 282 -29.52 -9.56 10.63
N VAL A 283 -29.00 -8.33 10.53
CA VAL A 283 -29.02 -7.39 11.63
C VAL A 283 -30.46 -6.82 11.73
N GLU A 284 -31.06 -6.99 12.88
CA GLU A 284 -32.41 -6.51 13.21
C GLU A 284 -32.39 -5.73 14.53
N SER A 285 -33.47 -5.05 14.86
CA SER A 285 -33.64 -4.45 16.18
C SER A 285 -34.03 -5.56 17.17
N VAL A 286 -33.17 -5.84 18.14
CA VAL A 286 -33.35 -6.92 19.12
C VAL A 286 -33.70 -6.34 20.47
N ASP A 287 -34.83 -6.76 21.06
CA ASP A 287 -35.18 -6.45 22.43
C ASP A 287 -34.31 -7.29 23.41
N LEU A 288 -33.33 -6.62 24.03
CA LEU A 288 -32.46 -7.25 25.01
C LEU A 288 -33.14 -7.58 26.33
N VAL A 289 -34.17 -6.80 26.74
CA VAL A 289 -34.90 -7.06 27.98
C VAL A 289 -35.63 -8.40 27.86
N GLY A 290 -36.41 -8.58 26.80
CA GLY A 290 -37.12 -9.83 26.56
C GLY A 290 -36.18 -11.02 26.40
N LEU A 291 -35.09 -10.85 25.60
CA LEU A 291 -34.10 -11.90 25.38
C LEU A 291 -33.39 -12.33 26.70
N CYS A 292 -32.95 -11.39 27.52
CA CYS A 292 -32.28 -11.67 28.77
C CYS A 292 -33.25 -12.32 29.80
N ALA A 293 -34.50 -11.85 29.85
CA ALA A 293 -35.52 -12.43 30.73
C ALA A 293 -35.78 -13.90 30.40
N GLU A 294 -35.93 -14.24 29.10
CA GLU A 294 -36.11 -15.63 28.66
C GLU A 294 -34.90 -16.53 29.05
N GLU A 295 -33.67 -16.08 28.80
CA GLU A 295 -32.50 -16.89 29.13
C GLU A 295 -32.24 -16.97 30.62
N CYS A 296 -32.55 -15.95 31.43
CA CYS A 296 -32.51 -15.99 32.88
C CYS A 296 -33.53 -16.97 33.46
N ALA A 297 -34.77 -16.95 32.95
CA ALA A 297 -35.81 -17.90 33.36
C ALA A 297 -35.42 -19.36 33.10
N ARG A 298 -34.70 -19.64 32.01
CA ARG A 298 -34.24 -20.98 31.64
C ARG A 298 -33.27 -21.58 32.67
N VAL A 299 -32.40 -20.74 33.26
CA VAL A 299 -31.36 -21.19 34.23
C VAL A 299 -31.67 -20.83 35.66
N GLY A 300 -32.81 -20.17 35.93
CA GLY A 300 -33.18 -19.71 37.28
C GLY A 300 -32.30 -18.56 37.79
N ALA A 301 -31.74 -17.74 36.93
CA ALA A 301 -30.93 -16.59 37.28
C ALA A 301 -31.80 -15.38 37.66
N ARG A 302 -31.29 -14.58 38.64
CA ARG A 302 -31.92 -13.30 39.00
C ARG A 302 -31.69 -12.29 37.88
N PHE A 303 -32.79 -11.67 37.44
CA PHE A 303 -32.73 -10.63 36.40
C PHE A 303 -33.03 -9.25 36.99
N GLU A 304 -32.12 -8.32 36.84
CA GLU A 304 -32.24 -6.94 37.31
C GLU A 304 -32.24 -5.97 36.16
N VAL A 305 -33.30 -5.18 36.09
CA VAL A 305 -33.48 -4.12 35.08
C VAL A 305 -33.79 -2.82 35.79
N PRO A 306 -33.23 -1.66 35.38
CA PRO A 306 -33.58 -0.37 35.95
C PRO A 306 -35.09 -0.09 35.88
N GLU A 307 -35.65 0.54 36.92
CA GLU A 307 -37.05 0.91 36.94
C GLU A 307 -37.42 1.79 35.74
N GLY A 308 -38.49 1.43 35.04
CA GLY A 308 -38.98 2.15 33.85
C GLY A 308 -38.40 1.68 32.52
N LEU A 309 -37.44 0.75 32.48
CA LEU A 309 -36.88 0.21 31.25
C LEU A 309 -37.68 -1.03 30.79
N ALA A 310 -38.78 -0.81 30.12
CA ALA A 310 -39.66 -1.89 29.61
C ALA A 310 -39.11 -2.55 28.34
N GLN A 311 -38.40 -1.81 27.49
CA GLN A 311 -37.78 -2.29 26.26
C GLN A 311 -36.39 -1.64 26.07
N LEU A 312 -35.45 -2.40 25.55
CA LEU A 312 -34.10 -1.94 25.24
C LEU A 312 -33.64 -2.57 23.92
N GLU A 313 -33.73 -1.80 22.87
CA GLU A 313 -33.42 -2.25 21.52
C GLU A 313 -31.94 -2.02 21.15
N VAL A 314 -31.33 -3.05 20.59
CA VAL A 314 -29.94 -3.02 20.10
C VAL A 314 -29.90 -3.58 18.69
N PRO A 315 -29.21 -2.93 17.74
CA PRO A 315 -29.03 -3.48 16.40
C PRO A 315 -28.12 -4.72 16.48
N GLY A 316 -28.63 -5.87 16.04
CA GLY A 316 -27.83 -7.08 16.12
C GLY A 316 -28.49 -8.30 15.49
N VAL A 317 -27.77 -9.41 15.52
CA VAL A 317 -28.26 -10.71 15.08
C VAL A 317 -28.83 -11.45 16.31
N SER A 318 -30.15 -11.59 16.40
CA SER A 318 -30.88 -12.12 17.56
C SER A 318 -30.30 -13.49 18.03
N LYS A 319 -30.00 -14.41 17.10
CA LYS A 319 -29.39 -15.71 17.44
C LYS A 319 -28.03 -15.58 18.12
N LEU A 320 -27.21 -14.65 17.66
CA LEU A 320 -25.87 -14.43 18.23
C LEU A 320 -25.95 -13.77 19.60
N LEU A 321 -26.78 -12.75 19.77
CA LEU A 321 -26.98 -12.10 21.06
C LEU A 321 -27.55 -13.08 22.09
N ARG A 322 -28.49 -13.92 21.70
CA ARG A 322 -29.02 -15.02 22.55
C ARG A 322 -27.90 -15.99 22.95
N ARG A 323 -27.03 -16.39 22.01
CA ARG A 323 -25.88 -17.25 22.31
C ARG A 323 -24.90 -16.60 23.28
N LEU A 324 -24.65 -15.30 23.13
CA LEU A 324 -23.79 -14.53 24.03
C LEU A 324 -24.32 -14.58 25.47
N VAL A 325 -25.60 -14.22 25.69
CA VAL A 325 -26.23 -14.22 27.00
C VAL A 325 -26.23 -15.63 27.61
N ARG A 326 -26.61 -16.63 26.79
CA ARG A 326 -26.60 -18.04 27.20
C ARG A 326 -25.24 -18.52 27.68
N ASN A 327 -24.18 -18.23 26.91
CA ASN A 327 -22.82 -18.64 27.29
C ASN A 327 -22.36 -17.99 28.60
N LEU A 328 -22.70 -16.73 28.85
CA LEU A 328 -22.42 -16.08 30.11
C LEU A 328 -23.15 -16.70 31.29
N LEU A 329 -24.45 -16.97 31.12
CA LEU A 329 -25.28 -17.60 32.17
C LEU A 329 -24.86 -19.05 32.44
N GLU A 330 -24.55 -19.83 31.40
CA GLU A 330 -24.05 -21.21 31.58
C GLU A 330 -22.67 -21.23 32.25
N ASN A 331 -21.79 -20.25 31.93
CA ASN A 331 -20.51 -20.09 32.59
C ASN A 331 -20.72 -19.77 34.09
N ALA A 332 -21.58 -18.82 34.39
CA ALA A 332 -21.93 -18.45 35.77
C ALA A 332 -22.54 -19.63 36.55
N GLY A 333 -23.40 -20.44 35.91
CA GLY A 333 -23.96 -21.64 36.51
C GLY A 333 -22.94 -22.72 36.80
N ARG A 334 -21.98 -22.88 35.87
CA ARG A 334 -20.95 -23.92 36.00
C ARG A 334 -19.94 -23.62 37.09
N TYR A 335 -19.53 -22.38 37.25
CA TYR A 335 -18.49 -21.99 38.20
C TYR A 335 -19.05 -21.37 39.51
N GLY A 336 -20.30 -20.87 39.48
CA GLY A 336 -20.97 -20.29 40.64
C GLY A 336 -21.58 -21.29 41.62
N ALA A 337 -21.76 -22.56 41.23
CA ALA A 337 -22.44 -23.61 42.00
C ALA A 337 -21.69 -24.13 43.25
N GLY A 338 -20.51 -23.58 43.56
CA GLY A 338 -19.69 -24.00 44.70
C GLY A 338 -20.11 -23.44 46.06
N SER A 339 -21.07 -22.53 46.16
CA SER A 339 -21.56 -21.99 47.43
C SER A 339 -22.79 -22.76 47.92
N GLN A 340 -22.85 -23.06 49.23
CA GLN A 340 -23.91 -23.83 49.87
C GLN A 340 -25.34 -23.24 49.74
N ASP A 341 -25.50 -22.08 49.13
CA ASP A 341 -26.78 -21.39 48.87
C ASP A 341 -27.45 -21.75 47.53
N ALA A 342 -26.96 -22.78 46.82
CA ALA A 342 -27.47 -23.19 45.50
C ALA A 342 -28.93 -23.67 45.49
N THR A 343 -29.58 -23.83 46.65
CA THR A 343 -30.96 -24.33 46.79
C THR A 343 -32.05 -23.25 46.56
N GLN A 344 -31.68 -21.96 46.39
CA GLN A 344 -32.66 -20.87 46.19
C GLN A 344 -32.36 -19.97 44.99
N GLY A 345 -31.80 -20.43 43.91
CA GLY A 345 -31.67 -19.62 42.67
C GLY A 345 -30.81 -18.33 42.77
N GLY A 346 -30.16 -18.09 43.92
CA GLY A 346 -29.54 -16.83 44.30
C GLY A 346 -28.06 -16.63 43.89
N GLY A 347 -27.48 -17.55 43.12
CA GLY A 347 -26.05 -17.50 42.81
C GLY A 347 -25.70 -16.69 41.53
N ILE A 348 -26.58 -16.64 40.56
CA ILE A 348 -26.36 -16.03 39.25
C ILE A 348 -27.24 -14.79 39.12
N GLU A 349 -26.65 -13.68 38.70
CA GLU A 349 -27.33 -12.41 38.55
C GLU A 349 -26.99 -11.81 37.20
N LEU A 350 -28.00 -11.42 36.42
CA LEU A 350 -27.84 -10.65 35.21
C LEU A 350 -28.46 -9.28 35.39
N SER A 351 -27.70 -8.23 35.13
CA SER A 351 -28.20 -6.86 35.13
C SER A 351 -28.01 -6.20 33.80
N LEU A 352 -28.98 -5.37 33.41
CA LEU A 352 -28.92 -4.50 32.26
C LEU A 352 -28.80 -3.04 32.70
N GLN A 353 -27.91 -2.27 32.07
CA GLN A 353 -27.76 -0.85 32.34
C GLN A 353 -27.56 -0.09 31.02
N THR A 354 -28.02 1.14 30.95
CA THR A 354 -27.74 2.05 29.83
C THR A 354 -26.71 3.08 30.28
N LEU A 355 -25.59 3.14 29.57
CA LEU A 355 -24.50 4.07 29.81
C LEU A 355 -24.30 4.98 28.59
N GLY A 356 -25.05 6.08 28.51
CA GLY A 356 -25.04 6.96 27.36
C GLY A 356 -25.58 6.30 26.10
N GLN A 357 -24.73 6.03 25.10
CA GLN A 357 -25.10 5.35 23.85
C GLN A 357 -24.72 3.85 23.86
N GLN A 358 -24.43 3.31 25.02
CA GLN A 358 -24.08 1.89 25.17
C GLN A 358 -25.03 1.20 26.15
N VAL A 359 -25.27 -0.07 25.88
CA VAL A 359 -25.93 -0.99 26.78
C VAL A 359 -24.88 -1.87 27.43
N LEU A 360 -24.94 -1.96 28.74
CA LEU A 360 -24.09 -2.85 29.53
C LEU A 360 -24.92 -4.06 30.00
N ILE A 361 -24.48 -5.25 29.60
CA ILE A 361 -24.98 -6.53 30.10
C ILE A 361 -23.95 -7.03 31.12
N ALA A 362 -24.30 -7.16 32.37
CA ALA A 362 -23.39 -7.67 33.36
C ALA A 362 -23.94 -8.99 33.97
N VAL A 363 -23.14 -10.05 33.93
CA VAL A 363 -23.48 -11.36 34.50
C VAL A 363 -22.49 -11.66 35.61
N GLY A 364 -23.01 -11.77 36.82
CA GLY A 364 -22.24 -12.06 38.05
C GLY A 364 -22.50 -13.47 38.59
N ASP A 365 -21.43 -14.13 39.00
CA ASP A 365 -21.48 -15.40 39.75
C ASP A 365 -20.89 -15.25 41.17
N ARG A 366 -21.08 -16.25 42.01
CA ARG A 366 -20.50 -16.34 43.38
C ARG A 366 -19.42 -17.43 43.46
N GLY A 367 -18.73 -17.69 42.34
CA GLY A 367 -17.66 -18.66 42.27
C GLY A 367 -16.33 -18.15 42.86
N PRO A 368 -15.23 -18.85 42.60
CA PRO A 368 -13.91 -18.46 43.06
C PRO A 368 -13.36 -17.19 42.47
N GLY A 369 -14.05 -16.63 41.46
CA GLY A 369 -13.57 -15.48 40.68
C GLY A 369 -12.47 -15.82 39.68
N VAL A 370 -11.95 -14.80 39.02
CA VAL A 370 -10.88 -14.93 38.02
C VAL A 370 -9.67 -14.08 38.44
N PRO A 371 -8.49 -14.72 38.65
CA PRO A 371 -7.27 -13.99 38.99
C PRO A 371 -6.92 -12.95 37.90
N LEU A 372 -6.37 -11.80 38.31
CA LEU A 372 -6.07 -10.67 37.43
C LEU A 372 -5.25 -11.06 36.20
N GLU A 373 -4.26 -11.95 36.40
CA GLU A 373 -3.35 -12.40 35.32
C GLU A 373 -4.03 -13.20 34.22
N TYR A 374 -5.23 -13.74 34.46
CA TYR A 374 -5.97 -14.56 33.48
C TYR A 374 -7.19 -13.85 32.89
N ARG A 375 -7.55 -12.63 33.32
CA ARG A 375 -8.79 -11.96 32.91
C ARG A 375 -8.88 -11.66 31.41
N ASP A 376 -7.76 -11.42 30.76
CA ASP A 376 -7.73 -11.26 29.31
C ASP A 376 -7.67 -12.61 28.60
N ARG A 377 -6.98 -13.58 29.20
CA ARG A 377 -6.75 -14.89 28.60
C ARG A 377 -7.95 -15.80 28.63
N ILE A 378 -8.89 -15.62 29.57
CA ILE A 378 -10.13 -16.43 29.64
C ILE A 378 -11.02 -16.28 28.41
N PHE A 379 -10.77 -15.26 27.57
CA PHE A 379 -11.45 -15.05 26.27
C PHE A 379 -10.69 -15.66 25.09
N GLU A 380 -9.54 -16.30 25.33
CA GLU A 380 -8.84 -17.08 24.29
C GLU A 380 -9.59 -18.40 24.07
N PRO A 381 -9.72 -18.86 22.81
CA PRO A 381 -10.34 -20.15 22.51
C PRO A 381 -9.64 -21.31 23.25
N PHE A 382 -10.42 -22.21 23.85
CA PHE A 382 -9.97 -23.39 24.60
C PHE A 382 -9.17 -23.07 25.88
N PHE A 383 -9.08 -21.81 26.28
CA PHE A 383 -8.40 -21.49 27.55
C PHE A 383 -9.25 -21.91 28.76
N ARG A 384 -8.57 -22.53 29.71
CA ARG A 384 -9.15 -22.92 31.02
C ARG A 384 -8.18 -22.51 32.12
N LEU A 385 -8.74 -22.08 33.26
CA LEU A 385 -7.92 -21.73 34.41
C LEU A 385 -7.14 -22.96 34.91
N PRO A 386 -5.85 -22.81 35.28
CA PRO A 386 -5.08 -23.88 35.89
C PRO A 386 -5.80 -24.43 37.14
N GLY A 387 -5.97 -25.76 37.20
CA GLY A 387 -6.67 -26.40 38.31
C GLY A 387 -8.20 -26.49 38.16
N ALA A 388 -8.79 -25.96 37.12
CA ALA A 388 -10.19 -26.21 36.81
C ALA A 388 -10.39 -27.69 36.48
N SER A 389 -11.20 -28.37 37.31
CA SER A 389 -11.44 -29.81 37.21
C SER A 389 -12.09 -30.17 35.86
N GLU A 390 -11.59 -31.21 35.18
CA GLU A 390 -12.22 -31.77 33.96
C GLU A 390 -13.67 -32.22 34.21
N ARG A 391 -14.01 -32.51 35.46
CA ARG A 391 -15.36 -32.91 35.88
C ARG A 391 -16.40 -31.81 35.79
N VAL A 392 -15.96 -30.51 35.77
CA VAL A 392 -16.88 -29.37 35.70
C VAL A 392 -17.41 -29.14 34.28
N GLY A 393 -16.82 -29.81 33.27
CA GLY A 393 -17.26 -29.76 31.88
C GLY A 393 -16.98 -28.38 31.21
N GLY A 394 -16.99 -28.35 29.89
CA GLY A 394 -16.81 -27.14 29.11
C GLY A 394 -15.45 -27.07 28.45
N VAL A 395 -15.50 -26.84 27.16
CA VAL A 395 -14.38 -26.94 26.21
C VAL A 395 -13.52 -25.66 26.20
N GLY A 396 -13.99 -24.58 26.87
CA GLY A 396 -13.29 -23.28 26.82
C GLY A 396 -13.59 -22.43 25.59
N LEU A 397 -14.67 -22.73 24.84
CA LEU A 397 -15.11 -21.93 23.71
C LEU A 397 -16.17 -20.88 24.07
N GLY A 398 -16.93 -21.05 25.14
CA GLY A 398 -18.06 -20.18 25.47
C GLY A 398 -17.69 -18.70 25.60
N LEU A 399 -16.62 -18.39 26.39
CA LEU A 399 -16.18 -16.99 26.59
C LEU A 399 -15.51 -16.38 25.34
N SER A 400 -14.78 -17.17 24.55
CA SER A 400 -14.23 -16.69 23.28
C SER A 400 -15.34 -16.35 22.29
N LEU A 401 -16.42 -17.15 22.23
CA LEU A 401 -17.61 -16.81 21.45
C LEU A 401 -18.30 -15.53 21.95
N VAL A 402 -18.39 -15.32 23.26
CA VAL A 402 -18.91 -14.07 23.82
C VAL A 402 -18.10 -12.87 23.32
N LYS A 403 -16.78 -12.96 23.33
CA LYS A 403 -15.89 -11.90 22.81
C LYS A 403 -16.11 -11.66 21.34
N SER A 404 -16.04 -12.69 20.49
CA SER A 404 -16.21 -12.56 19.06
C SER A 404 -17.60 -12.02 18.67
N ILE A 405 -18.66 -12.43 19.39
CA ILE A 405 -20.01 -11.91 19.18
C ILE A 405 -20.10 -10.43 19.60
N ALA A 406 -19.55 -10.05 20.75
CA ALA A 406 -19.56 -8.67 21.22
C ALA A 406 -18.82 -7.75 20.22
N GLU A 407 -17.61 -8.13 19.81
CA GLU A 407 -16.79 -7.38 18.84
C GLU A 407 -17.48 -7.24 17.49
N ARG A 408 -18.15 -8.28 17.01
CA ARG A 408 -18.94 -8.23 15.77
C ARG A 408 -20.09 -7.23 15.83
N HIS A 409 -20.67 -7.02 17.01
CA HIS A 409 -21.72 -6.02 17.25
C HIS A 409 -21.15 -4.64 17.64
N GLY A 410 -19.82 -4.41 17.46
CA GLY A 410 -19.17 -3.14 17.80
C GLY A 410 -19.02 -2.90 19.30
N GLY A 411 -19.19 -3.95 20.08
CA GLY A 411 -19.07 -3.94 21.53
C GLY A 411 -17.75 -4.46 22.06
N ARG A 412 -17.68 -4.63 23.39
CA ARG A 412 -16.51 -5.19 24.07
C ARG A 412 -16.97 -6.04 25.24
N VAL A 413 -16.12 -7.00 25.67
CA VAL A 413 -16.32 -7.79 26.88
C VAL A 413 -15.12 -7.62 27.81
N ARG A 414 -15.39 -7.62 29.12
CA ARG A 414 -14.36 -7.64 30.16
C ARG A 414 -14.79 -8.47 31.34
N CYS A 415 -13.82 -8.96 32.11
CA CYS A 415 -14.04 -9.61 33.41
C CYS A 415 -13.66 -8.61 34.50
N ALA A 416 -14.60 -8.35 35.41
CA ALA A 416 -14.45 -7.45 36.56
C ALA A 416 -14.61 -8.24 37.88
N ASP A 417 -14.20 -7.63 38.98
CA ASP A 417 -14.49 -8.16 40.30
C ASP A 417 -15.96 -7.95 40.66
N ARG A 418 -16.57 -8.98 41.27
CA ARG A 418 -17.88 -8.84 41.86
C ARG A 418 -17.74 -8.39 43.31
N PRO A 419 -18.45 -7.35 43.79
CA PRO A 419 -18.54 -7.02 45.20
C PRO A 419 -19.12 -8.21 45.98
N GLY A 420 -18.39 -8.69 46.97
CA GLY A 420 -18.79 -9.86 47.78
C GLY A 420 -18.24 -11.21 47.30
N GLY A 421 -17.34 -11.22 46.30
CA GLY A 421 -16.67 -12.42 45.75
C GLY A 421 -17.36 -12.97 44.48
N GLY A 422 -16.59 -13.71 43.71
CA GLY A 422 -17.01 -14.24 42.41
C GLY A 422 -16.45 -13.47 41.21
N ALA A 423 -16.95 -13.77 40.03
CA ALA A 423 -16.62 -13.04 38.81
C ALA A 423 -17.82 -12.24 38.27
N CYS A 424 -17.55 -11.14 37.62
CA CYS A 424 -18.54 -10.36 36.88
C CYS A 424 -18.06 -10.19 35.42
N PHE A 425 -18.85 -10.69 34.48
CA PHE A 425 -18.60 -10.54 33.04
C PHE A 425 -19.46 -9.40 32.50
N GLU A 426 -18.83 -8.37 32.00
CA GLU A 426 -19.48 -7.18 31.50
C GLU A 426 -19.32 -7.09 29.97
N VAL A 427 -20.44 -7.00 29.26
CA VAL A 427 -20.49 -6.81 27.81
C VAL A 427 -21.12 -5.46 27.50
N SER A 428 -20.39 -4.59 26.83
CA SER A 428 -20.90 -3.32 26.30
C SER A 428 -21.27 -3.47 24.84
N LEU A 429 -22.50 -3.05 24.47
CA LEU A 429 -22.98 -3.05 23.08
C LEU A 429 -23.45 -1.64 22.70
N PRO A 430 -23.27 -1.18 21.46
CA PRO A 430 -23.81 0.09 21.00
C PRO A 430 -25.34 0.02 20.96
N GLN A 431 -26.01 1.04 21.49
CA GLN A 431 -27.45 1.19 21.41
C GLN A 431 -27.83 1.73 20.03
N SER A 432 -28.96 1.28 19.47
CA SER A 432 -29.54 1.93 18.29
C SER A 432 -29.81 3.40 18.61
N LYS A 433 -29.38 4.32 17.71
CA LYS A 433 -29.89 5.69 17.80
C LYS A 433 -31.41 5.61 17.60
N THR A 434 -32.18 5.66 18.66
CA THR A 434 -33.61 5.98 18.57
C THR A 434 -33.69 7.29 17.81
N ALA A 435 -34.21 7.25 16.57
CA ALA A 435 -34.60 8.43 15.89
C ALA A 435 -35.73 9.04 16.78
N ASN A 436 -35.36 10.06 17.56
CA ASN A 436 -36.34 10.93 18.19
C ASN A 436 -37.13 11.56 17.04
N THR A 437 -38.33 11.04 16.83
CA THR A 437 -39.39 11.67 16.04
C THR A 437 -40.02 12.79 16.84
#